data_5345cb9d5485ffad593d12c8ebb26e2b
#
_entry.id   5345cb9d5485ffad593d12c8ebb26e2b
#
_cell.length_a   1.000
_cell.length_b   1.000
_cell.length_c   1.000
_cell.angle_alpha   90.00
_cell.angle_beta   90.00
_cell.angle_gamma   90.00
#
_symmetry.space_group_name_H-M   'P 1'
#
loop_
_entity.id
_entity.type
_entity.pdbx_description
1 polymer ?
#
loop_
_entity_poly.entity_id
_entity_poly.type
_entity_poly.pdbx_seq_one_letter_code
_entity_poly.pdbx_strand_id
1 'polypeptide(L)'
;MGAECPAKAGYHLHEYDYAVEVVDPDEEGFGEIVFTTLTRGVMPLIRYRSGDIARLIPGTCSCGLPFRRLSAIRGRTDEVIACVWGDVHPDLFADLLQGAPGVGDEWQVAYCQPGLRPIFEFRVAMDGLAHAAESVEAHIRTRLAERYPALWAKTEQQMCDIRCRIVAPGTLRSDRKLLRLVDEREAAAGVRRET
;
A
#
# COMPACT_ATOMS: atom_id res chain seq x y z
N MET A 1 5.09 18.26 -6.51
CA MET A 1 4.71 17.80 -7.86
C MET A 1 3.21 18.06 -8.13
N GLY A 2 2.35 17.88 -7.19
CA GLY A 2 0.91 18.18 -7.29
C GLY A 2 0.31 18.59 -5.96
N ALA A 3 -0.90 19.17 -5.99
CA ALA A 3 -1.64 19.61 -4.82
C ALA A 3 -3.12 19.26 -4.94
N GLU A 4 -3.74 18.94 -3.81
CA GLU A 4 -5.17 18.72 -3.73
C GLU A 4 -5.93 20.06 -3.80
N CYS A 5 -7.08 20.07 -4.46
CA CYS A 5 -7.96 21.23 -4.52
C CYS A 5 -9.14 21.08 -3.53
N PRO A 6 -9.95 22.15 -3.31
CA PRO A 6 -11.11 22.07 -2.42
C PRO A 6 -12.14 21.00 -2.79
N ALA A 7 -12.18 20.58 -4.06
CA ALA A 7 -13.07 19.50 -4.52
C ALA A 7 -12.60 18.10 -4.07
N LYS A 8 -11.39 17.97 -3.54
CA LYS A 8 -10.76 16.70 -3.08
C LYS A 8 -10.88 15.56 -4.10
N ALA A 9 -10.75 15.91 -5.38
CA ALA A 9 -10.94 14.99 -6.51
C ALA A 9 -9.61 14.59 -7.17
N GLY A 10 -8.60 14.30 -6.35
CA GLY A 10 -7.24 13.98 -6.75
C GLY A 10 -6.29 15.17 -6.68
N TYR A 11 -5.03 14.94 -7.07
CA TYR A 11 -3.95 15.92 -6.99
C TYR A 11 -3.72 16.58 -8.35
N HIS A 12 -3.97 17.87 -8.47
CA HIS A 12 -3.62 18.63 -9.67
C HIS A 12 -2.12 18.73 -9.82
N LEU A 13 -1.63 18.40 -10.99
CA LEU A 13 -0.20 18.44 -11.33
C LEU A 13 0.26 19.88 -11.58
N HIS A 14 1.43 20.24 -11.09
CA HIS A 14 2.08 21.50 -11.42
C HIS A 14 2.83 21.35 -12.75
N GLU A 15 2.09 21.34 -13.88
CA GLU A 15 2.61 21.02 -15.21
C GLU A 15 3.56 22.07 -15.78
N TYR A 16 3.65 23.25 -15.18
CA TYR A 16 4.69 24.23 -15.50
C TYR A 16 6.07 23.83 -14.97
N ASP A 17 6.12 23.08 -13.86
CA ASP A 17 7.36 22.69 -13.19
C ASP A 17 7.74 21.24 -13.45
N TYR A 18 6.76 20.40 -13.79
CA TYR A 18 6.94 18.95 -13.92
C TYR A 18 6.19 18.38 -15.10
N ALA A 19 6.91 17.66 -15.97
CA ALA A 19 6.28 16.68 -16.87
C ALA A 19 6.10 15.37 -16.09
N VAL A 20 4.86 14.86 -16.03
CA VAL A 20 4.52 13.65 -15.29
C VAL A 20 3.95 12.59 -16.24
N GLU A 21 4.51 11.40 -16.15
CA GLU A 21 4.12 10.21 -16.87
C GLU A 21 3.65 9.14 -15.87
N VAL A 22 2.74 8.27 -16.29
CA VAL A 22 2.42 7.01 -15.60
C VAL A 22 2.89 5.89 -16.52
N VAL A 23 3.85 5.10 -16.05
CA VAL A 23 4.57 4.09 -16.84
C VAL A 23 4.11 2.70 -16.43
N ASP A 24 4.03 1.78 -17.41
CA ASP A 24 3.60 0.40 -17.25
C ASP A 24 2.25 0.26 -16.50
N PRO A 25 1.17 0.96 -16.98
CA PRO A 25 -0.11 0.96 -16.30
C PRO A 25 -0.80 -0.41 -16.41
N ASP A 26 -1.47 -0.82 -15.31
CA ASP A 26 -2.37 -1.97 -15.28
C ASP A 26 -3.69 -1.68 -16.01
N GLU A 27 -4.62 -2.65 -16.02
CA GLU A 27 -5.94 -2.51 -16.67
C GLU A 27 -6.78 -1.38 -16.08
N GLU A 28 -6.55 -0.99 -14.83
CA GLU A 28 -7.21 0.13 -14.14
C GLU A 28 -6.50 1.48 -14.38
N GLY A 29 -5.37 1.47 -15.08
CA GLY A 29 -4.55 2.63 -15.39
C GLY A 29 -3.56 3.03 -14.28
N PHE A 30 -3.37 2.22 -13.24
CA PHE A 30 -2.36 2.45 -12.22
C PHE A 30 -0.99 1.98 -12.70
N GLY A 31 0.00 2.87 -12.61
CA GLY A 31 1.39 2.56 -12.95
C GLY A 31 2.34 3.43 -12.14
N GLU A 32 3.63 3.22 -12.35
CA GLU A 32 4.65 3.99 -11.65
C GLU A 32 4.69 5.44 -12.13
N ILE A 33 4.73 6.36 -11.17
CA ILE A 33 4.90 7.78 -11.47
C ILE A 33 6.35 8.05 -11.84
N VAL A 34 6.53 8.55 -13.04
CA VAL A 34 7.82 9.04 -13.56
C VAL A 34 7.70 10.55 -13.82
N PHE A 35 8.66 11.33 -13.39
CA PHE A 35 8.58 12.76 -13.62
C PHE A 35 9.92 13.38 -14.06
N THR A 36 9.79 14.46 -14.83
CA THR A 36 10.90 15.32 -15.28
C THR A 36 10.69 16.71 -14.71
N THR A 37 11.72 17.29 -14.10
CA THR A 37 11.70 18.69 -13.66
C THR A 37 11.98 19.61 -14.83
N LEU A 38 11.11 20.61 -15.06
CA LEU A 38 11.21 21.53 -16.19
C LEU A 38 11.93 22.84 -15.83
N THR A 39 11.81 23.27 -14.57
CA THR A 39 12.29 24.59 -14.13
C THR A 39 13.52 24.55 -13.22
N ARG A 40 13.92 23.37 -12.74
CA ARG A 40 15.07 23.23 -11.83
C ARG A 40 16.38 23.17 -12.60
N GLY A 41 17.18 24.24 -12.50
CA GLY A 41 18.52 24.29 -13.09
C GLY A 41 19.58 23.54 -12.29
N VAL A 42 19.39 23.40 -10.96
CA VAL A 42 20.31 22.68 -10.07
C VAL A 42 19.68 21.33 -9.74
N MET A 43 20.38 20.24 -9.99
CA MET A 43 19.90 18.85 -9.86
C MET A 43 18.63 18.59 -10.71
N PRO A 44 18.70 18.71 -12.04
CA PRO A 44 17.57 18.34 -12.89
C PRO A 44 17.31 16.84 -12.80
N LEU A 45 16.04 16.48 -12.60
CA LEU A 45 15.59 15.10 -12.66
C LEU A 45 14.93 14.87 -14.02
N ILE A 46 15.46 13.95 -14.81
CA ILE A 46 14.93 13.60 -16.13
C ILE A 46 14.40 12.17 -16.05
N ARG A 47 13.08 12.01 -16.30
CA ARG A 47 12.36 10.72 -16.19
C ARG A 47 12.71 9.96 -14.91
N TYR A 48 12.71 10.69 -13.80
CA TYR A 48 12.98 10.09 -12.49
C TYR A 48 11.82 9.17 -12.08
N ARG A 49 12.14 7.91 -11.83
CA ARG A 49 11.21 6.91 -11.33
C ARG A 49 11.02 7.13 -9.83
N SER A 50 9.79 7.49 -9.41
CA SER A 50 9.53 7.80 -8.00
C SER A 50 9.35 6.55 -7.14
N GLY A 51 9.02 5.44 -7.77
CA GLY A 51 8.57 4.22 -7.11
C GLY A 51 7.12 4.28 -6.62
N ASP A 52 6.45 5.42 -6.69
CA ASP A 52 5.06 5.56 -6.27
C ASP A 52 4.10 5.15 -7.38
N ILE A 53 3.01 4.47 -7.02
CA ILE A 53 1.99 3.97 -7.95
C ILE A 53 0.75 4.84 -7.86
N ALA A 54 0.34 5.42 -8.99
CA ALA A 54 -0.91 6.15 -9.13
C ALA A 54 -1.43 6.09 -10.57
N ARG A 55 -2.60 6.65 -10.83
CA ARG A 55 -3.16 6.79 -12.18
C ARG A 55 -3.53 8.23 -12.49
N LEU A 56 -3.55 8.58 -13.76
CA LEU A 56 -4.14 9.84 -14.22
C LEU A 56 -5.67 9.75 -14.13
N ILE A 57 -6.28 10.77 -13.52
CA ILE A 57 -7.75 10.88 -13.46
C ILE A 57 -8.21 11.58 -14.73
N PRO A 58 -9.07 10.94 -15.55
CA PRO A 58 -9.59 11.56 -16.78
C PRO A 58 -10.57 12.71 -16.48
N GLY A 59 -10.76 13.57 -17.46
CA GLY A 59 -11.72 14.66 -17.42
C GLY A 59 -11.30 15.87 -16.59
N THR A 60 -12.14 16.90 -16.60
CA THR A 60 -11.94 18.16 -15.89
C THR A 60 -12.38 18.08 -14.43
N CYS A 61 -11.75 18.87 -13.57
CA CYS A 61 -12.15 18.98 -12.17
C CYS A 61 -13.24 20.02 -12.00
N SER A 62 -14.19 19.78 -11.09
CA SER A 62 -15.22 20.75 -10.72
C SER A 62 -14.68 22.04 -10.09
N CYS A 63 -13.42 22.05 -9.66
CA CYS A 63 -12.76 23.26 -9.16
C CYS A 63 -12.36 24.27 -10.27
N GLY A 64 -12.47 23.88 -11.55
CA GLY A 64 -12.16 24.73 -12.71
C GLY A 64 -10.67 24.81 -13.11
N LEU A 65 -9.76 24.20 -12.33
CA LEU A 65 -8.34 24.16 -12.71
C LEU A 65 -8.12 23.25 -13.94
N PRO A 66 -7.38 23.72 -14.99
CA PRO A 66 -7.22 22.97 -16.24
C PRO A 66 -6.17 21.87 -16.18
N PHE A 67 -5.42 21.75 -15.08
CA PHE A 67 -4.32 20.80 -14.93
C PHE A 67 -4.82 19.36 -14.80
N ARG A 68 -4.02 18.43 -15.37
CA ARG A 68 -4.25 16.98 -15.16
C ARG A 68 -4.17 16.64 -13.68
N ARG A 69 -4.80 15.53 -13.32
CA ARG A 69 -4.85 15.07 -11.92
C ARG A 69 -4.32 13.64 -11.80
N LEU A 70 -3.62 13.40 -10.69
CA LEU A 70 -3.32 12.04 -10.23
C LEU A 70 -4.33 11.60 -9.16
N SER A 71 -4.58 10.32 -9.08
CA SER A 71 -5.24 9.68 -7.94
C SER A 71 -4.41 9.82 -6.66
N ALA A 72 -4.96 9.39 -5.54
CA ALA A 72 -4.15 9.06 -4.38
C ALA A 72 -3.08 8.02 -4.75
N ILE A 73 -1.95 8.07 -4.05
CA ILE A 73 -0.89 7.06 -4.18
C ILE A 73 -1.44 5.74 -3.64
N ARG A 74 -1.44 4.70 -4.49
CA ARG A 74 -1.89 3.35 -4.14
C ARG A 74 -0.87 2.60 -3.29
N GLY A 75 0.39 2.90 -3.48
CA GLY A 75 1.53 2.27 -2.82
C GLY A 75 2.81 2.56 -3.57
N ARG A 76 3.82 1.75 -3.31
CA ARG A 76 5.12 1.86 -3.97
C ARG A 76 5.44 0.57 -4.72
N THR A 77 6.25 0.67 -5.77
CA THR A 77 6.70 -0.49 -6.54
C THR A 77 7.54 -1.46 -5.71
N ASP A 78 8.23 -0.96 -4.69
CA ASP A 78 9.02 -1.75 -3.73
C ASP A 78 8.18 -2.32 -2.57
N GLU A 79 6.89 -1.98 -2.49
CA GLU A 79 5.93 -2.47 -1.49
C GLU A 79 4.83 -3.36 -2.11
N VAL A 80 5.04 -3.88 -3.33
CA VAL A 80 4.14 -4.84 -3.98
C VAL A 80 4.64 -6.25 -3.70
N ILE A 81 3.75 -7.12 -3.28
CA ILE A 81 4.06 -8.55 -3.08
C ILE A 81 3.20 -9.40 -3.99
N ALA A 82 3.87 -10.14 -4.89
CA ALA A 82 3.22 -11.19 -5.66
C ALA A 82 2.95 -12.42 -4.77
N CYS A 83 1.70 -12.79 -4.62
CA CYS A 83 1.26 -13.81 -3.69
C CYS A 83 0.05 -14.61 -4.21
N VAL A 84 -0.50 -15.50 -3.39
CA VAL A 84 -1.70 -16.29 -3.74
C VAL A 84 -2.94 -15.43 -4.04
N TRP A 85 -2.99 -14.20 -3.53
CA TRP A 85 -4.06 -13.24 -3.83
C TRP A 85 -3.83 -12.46 -5.14
N GLY A 86 -2.68 -12.62 -5.79
CA GLY A 86 -2.18 -11.81 -6.89
C GLY A 86 -1.19 -10.77 -6.38
N ASP A 87 -1.02 -9.70 -7.12
CA ASP A 87 -0.18 -8.58 -6.71
C ASP A 87 -0.95 -7.74 -5.68
N VAL A 88 -0.46 -7.73 -4.44
CA VAL A 88 -1.08 -7.00 -3.34
C VAL A 88 -0.28 -5.74 -3.00
N HIS A 89 -1.01 -4.68 -2.70
CA HIS A 89 -0.50 -3.37 -2.36
C HIS A 89 -0.91 -2.98 -0.94
N PRO A 90 -0.21 -2.05 -0.28
CA PRO A 90 -0.55 -1.60 1.08
C PRO A 90 -1.98 -1.07 1.25
N ASP A 91 -2.58 -0.49 0.20
CA ASP A 91 -3.94 0.06 0.22
C ASP A 91 -5.01 -1.00 0.49
N LEU A 92 -4.84 -2.23 -0.03
CA LEU A 92 -5.72 -3.35 0.29
C LEU A 92 -5.78 -3.60 1.81
N PHE A 93 -4.61 -3.63 2.44
CA PHE A 93 -4.51 -3.90 3.89
C PHE A 93 -4.97 -2.72 4.74
N ALA A 94 -4.75 -1.49 4.26
CA ALA A 94 -5.31 -0.30 4.89
C ALA A 94 -6.84 -0.32 4.89
N ASP A 95 -7.45 -0.74 3.77
CA ASP A 95 -8.91 -0.89 3.68
C ASP A 95 -9.41 -2.01 4.62
N LEU A 96 -8.72 -3.14 4.69
CA LEU A 96 -9.10 -4.24 5.60
C LEU A 96 -9.04 -3.84 7.08
N LEU A 97 -8.11 -2.97 7.45
CA LEU A 97 -7.95 -2.47 8.82
C LEU A 97 -8.84 -1.26 9.16
N GLN A 98 -9.46 -0.64 8.16
CA GLN A 98 -10.29 0.54 8.36
C GLN A 98 -11.48 0.24 9.29
N GLY A 99 -11.56 0.97 10.40
CA GLY A 99 -12.61 0.79 11.41
C GLY A 99 -12.38 -0.40 12.35
N ALA A 100 -11.25 -1.10 12.26
CA ALA A 100 -10.91 -2.14 13.21
C ALA A 100 -10.70 -1.56 14.62
N PRO A 101 -11.21 -2.25 15.66
CA PRO A 101 -11.16 -1.73 17.02
C PRO A 101 -9.72 -1.48 17.52
N GLY A 102 -9.44 -0.25 17.96
CA GLY A 102 -8.15 0.12 18.55
C GLY A 102 -6.97 0.21 17.59
N VAL A 103 -7.18 -0.02 16.30
CA VAL A 103 -6.12 0.08 15.27
C VAL A 103 -5.89 1.56 14.94
N GLY A 104 -4.64 2.01 15.15
CA GLY A 104 -4.16 3.34 14.79
C GLY A 104 -3.34 3.33 13.50
N ASP A 105 -2.48 4.34 13.38
CA ASP A 105 -1.66 4.52 12.17
C ASP A 105 -0.43 3.60 12.12
N GLU A 106 -0.09 2.90 13.19
CA GLU A 106 1.08 2.03 13.24
C GLU A 106 0.69 0.57 13.07
N TRP A 107 0.74 0.10 11.82
CA TRP A 107 0.48 -1.28 11.45
C TRP A 107 1.39 -1.72 10.30
N GLN A 108 1.61 -3.01 10.18
CA GLN A 108 2.39 -3.66 9.13
C GLN A 108 1.77 -4.99 8.80
N VAL A 109 1.84 -5.42 7.55
CA VAL A 109 1.50 -6.80 7.16
C VAL A 109 2.74 -7.50 6.66
N ALA A 110 3.08 -8.62 7.28
CA ALA A 110 4.15 -9.49 6.84
C ALA A 110 3.57 -10.70 6.10
N TYR A 111 4.08 -10.95 4.90
CA TYR A 111 3.75 -12.15 4.13
C TYR A 111 4.81 -13.21 4.40
N CYS A 112 4.46 -14.19 5.21
CA CYS A 112 5.37 -15.21 5.73
C CYS A 112 4.99 -16.58 5.19
N GLN A 113 5.96 -17.51 5.12
CA GLN A 113 5.71 -18.90 4.77
C GLN A 113 6.44 -19.85 5.75
N PRO A 114 5.96 -19.98 6.99
CA PRO A 114 6.60 -20.84 7.98
C PRO A 114 6.41 -22.34 7.71
N GLY A 115 5.61 -22.72 6.74
CA GLY A 115 5.28 -24.09 6.37
C GLY A 115 4.73 -24.20 4.95
N LEU A 116 3.83 -25.13 4.73
CA LEU A 116 3.24 -25.36 3.40
C LEU A 116 2.30 -24.23 2.94
N ARG A 117 1.74 -23.47 3.87
CA ARG A 117 0.79 -22.39 3.58
C ARG A 117 1.40 -21.04 3.94
N PRO A 118 1.28 -20.05 3.07
CA PRO A 118 1.65 -18.68 3.40
C PRO A 118 0.63 -18.07 4.38
N ILE A 119 1.10 -17.09 5.14
CA ILE A 119 0.34 -16.38 6.16
C ILE A 119 0.47 -14.89 5.92
N PHE A 120 -0.65 -14.18 5.94
CA PHE A 120 -0.67 -12.73 6.11
C PHE A 120 -0.74 -12.41 7.61
N GLU A 121 0.40 -12.04 8.19
CA GLU A 121 0.48 -11.63 9.59
C GLU A 121 0.29 -10.12 9.71
N PHE A 122 -0.87 -9.72 10.21
CA PHE A 122 -1.19 -8.32 10.51
C PHE A 122 -0.58 -7.96 11.88
N ARG A 123 0.45 -7.14 11.87
CA ARG A 123 1.10 -6.60 13.05
C ARG A 123 0.52 -5.24 13.35
N VAL A 124 -0.12 -5.08 14.49
CA VAL A 124 -0.80 -3.84 14.86
C VAL A 124 -0.24 -3.35 16.18
N ALA A 125 0.25 -2.10 16.17
CA ALA A 125 0.75 -1.46 17.36
C ALA A 125 -0.40 -0.89 18.18
N MET A 126 -0.58 -1.40 19.40
CA MET A 126 -1.58 -0.88 20.35
C MET A 126 -1.20 -1.18 21.80
N ASP A 127 -1.67 -0.34 22.71
CA ASP A 127 -1.54 -0.57 24.14
C ASP A 127 -2.60 -1.58 24.61
N GLY A 128 -2.15 -2.76 25.02
CA GLY A 128 -3.00 -3.70 25.79
C GLY A 128 -3.52 -4.92 25.04
N LEU A 129 -3.72 -5.95 25.75
CA LEU A 129 -4.55 -7.15 25.82
C LEU A 129 -4.58 -8.12 24.61
N ALA A 130 -4.26 -9.37 24.92
CA ALA A 130 -4.31 -10.52 24.02
C ALA A 130 -5.67 -10.70 23.28
N HIS A 131 -6.77 -10.30 23.87
CA HIS A 131 -8.11 -10.35 23.25
C HIS A 131 -8.30 -9.34 22.10
N ALA A 132 -7.45 -8.31 21.99
CA ALA A 132 -7.52 -7.36 20.89
C ALA A 132 -7.14 -8.01 19.55
N ALA A 133 -6.22 -8.95 19.54
CA ALA A 133 -5.79 -9.64 18.32
C ALA A 133 -6.94 -10.42 17.66
N GLU A 134 -7.70 -11.16 18.44
CA GLU A 134 -8.85 -11.94 17.96
C GLU A 134 -9.94 -11.02 17.39
N SER A 135 -10.21 -9.90 18.05
CA SER A 135 -11.20 -8.91 17.61
C SER A 135 -10.78 -8.25 16.28
N VAL A 136 -9.52 -7.87 16.15
CA VAL A 136 -8.97 -7.30 14.90
C VAL A 136 -8.98 -8.35 13.79
N GLU A 137 -8.59 -9.58 14.06
CA GLU A 137 -8.60 -10.66 13.08
C GLU A 137 -10.02 -10.97 12.59
N ALA A 138 -11.00 -11.02 13.47
CA ALA A 138 -12.40 -11.22 13.12
C ALA A 138 -12.92 -10.08 12.23
N HIS A 139 -12.56 -8.83 12.54
CA HIS A 139 -12.90 -7.68 11.72
C HIS A 139 -12.28 -7.79 10.31
N ILE A 140 -10.99 -8.14 10.21
CA ILE A 140 -10.30 -8.32 8.92
C ILE A 140 -10.99 -9.39 8.07
N ARG A 141 -11.32 -10.55 8.67
CA ARG A 141 -12.00 -11.66 7.98
C ARG A 141 -13.37 -11.24 7.47
N THR A 142 -14.14 -10.52 8.28
CA THR A 142 -15.46 -10.00 7.88
C THR A 142 -15.35 -9.04 6.71
N ARG A 143 -14.47 -8.05 6.80
CA ARG A 143 -14.29 -7.09 5.70
C ARG A 143 -13.75 -7.75 4.43
N LEU A 144 -12.84 -8.70 4.56
CA LEU A 144 -12.33 -9.46 3.41
C LEU A 144 -13.45 -10.21 2.70
N ALA A 145 -14.34 -10.88 3.45
CA ALA A 145 -15.48 -11.58 2.89
C ALA A 145 -16.48 -10.63 2.19
N GLU A 146 -16.75 -9.48 2.79
CA GLU A 146 -17.71 -8.51 2.26
C GLU A 146 -17.19 -7.74 1.04
N ARG A 147 -15.95 -7.28 1.09
CA ARG A 147 -15.41 -6.37 0.08
C ARG A 147 -14.57 -7.05 -1.00
N TYR A 148 -13.97 -8.19 -0.69
CA TYR A 148 -13.05 -8.93 -1.56
C TYR A 148 -13.39 -10.42 -1.62
N PRO A 149 -14.60 -10.80 -2.06
CA PRO A 149 -15.07 -12.20 -1.99
C PRO A 149 -14.17 -13.18 -2.77
N ALA A 150 -13.53 -12.73 -3.84
CA ALA A 150 -12.59 -13.56 -4.59
C ALA A 150 -11.31 -13.89 -3.80
N LEU A 151 -10.82 -12.96 -2.96
CA LEU A 151 -9.68 -13.19 -2.07
C LEU A 151 -10.10 -14.03 -0.86
N TRP A 152 -11.30 -13.78 -0.34
CA TRP A 152 -11.88 -14.57 0.74
C TRP A 152 -12.02 -16.05 0.36
N ALA A 153 -12.51 -16.34 -0.84
CA ALA A 153 -12.64 -17.72 -1.33
C ALA A 153 -11.30 -18.47 -1.34
N LYS A 154 -10.19 -17.80 -1.68
CA LYS A 154 -8.85 -18.41 -1.60
C LYS A 154 -8.43 -18.72 -0.16
N THR A 155 -8.82 -17.89 0.79
CA THR A 155 -8.57 -18.11 2.22
C THR A 155 -9.40 -19.30 2.74
N GLU A 156 -10.68 -19.40 2.37
CA GLU A 156 -11.55 -20.55 2.70
C GLU A 156 -11.03 -21.85 2.08
N GLN A 157 -10.50 -21.81 0.88
CA GLN A 157 -9.83 -22.95 0.22
C GLN A 157 -8.48 -23.29 0.87
N GLN A 158 -8.12 -22.63 1.96
CA GLN A 158 -6.88 -22.87 2.69
C GLN A 158 -5.60 -22.64 1.85
N MET A 159 -5.65 -21.77 0.84
CA MET A 159 -4.48 -21.39 0.05
C MET A 159 -3.55 -20.46 0.83
N CYS A 160 -4.06 -19.72 1.79
CA CYS A 160 -3.32 -18.88 2.75
C CYS A 160 -4.07 -18.80 4.07
N ASP A 161 -3.41 -18.27 5.10
CA ASP A 161 -4.00 -17.99 6.40
C ASP A 161 -3.85 -16.50 6.75
N ILE A 162 -4.68 -16.03 7.68
CA ILE A 162 -4.65 -14.67 8.21
C ILE A 162 -4.44 -14.78 9.72
N ARG A 163 -3.48 -14.00 10.23
CA ARG A 163 -3.21 -13.90 11.67
C ARG A 163 -3.06 -12.44 12.06
N CYS A 164 -3.49 -12.10 13.26
CA CYS A 164 -3.24 -10.81 13.85
C CYS A 164 -2.30 -10.96 15.05
N ARG A 165 -1.32 -10.07 15.14
CA ARG A 165 -0.36 -9.97 16.23
C ARG A 165 -0.31 -8.55 16.77
N ILE A 166 -0.57 -8.39 18.05
CA ILE A 166 -0.40 -7.11 18.71
C ILE A 166 1.07 -6.93 19.11
N VAL A 167 1.60 -5.75 18.83
CA VAL A 167 2.94 -5.34 19.18
C VAL A 167 2.92 -4.03 19.95
N ALA A 168 3.99 -3.75 20.69
CA ALA A 168 4.10 -2.49 21.42
C ALA A 168 4.23 -1.30 20.45
N PRO A 169 3.62 -0.14 20.76
CA PRO A 169 3.80 1.08 19.98
C PRO A 169 5.28 1.43 19.77
N GLY A 170 5.61 1.90 18.56
CA GLY A 170 6.99 2.22 18.16
C GLY A 170 7.83 1.03 17.69
N THR A 171 7.34 -0.22 17.78
CA THR A 171 8.10 -1.42 17.42
C THR A 171 8.22 -1.61 15.91
N LEU A 172 7.23 -1.16 15.13
CA LEU A 172 7.17 -1.39 13.69
C LEU A 172 7.96 -0.36 12.87
N ARG A 173 8.45 0.69 13.52
CA ARG A 173 9.23 1.74 12.86
C ARG A 173 10.72 1.40 12.90
N SER A 174 11.33 1.27 11.73
CA SER A 174 12.77 1.19 11.56
C SER A 174 13.29 2.57 11.15
N ASP A 175 14.15 3.17 11.98
CA ASP A 175 14.71 4.52 11.85
C ASP A 175 13.65 5.64 11.72
N ARG A 176 13.12 5.92 10.59
CA ARG A 176 12.07 6.92 10.35
C ARG A 176 11.00 6.43 9.40
N LYS A 177 11.14 5.20 8.91
CA LYS A 177 10.25 4.64 7.88
C LYS A 177 9.45 3.49 8.47
N LEU A 178 8.16 3.49 8.22
CA LEU A 178 7.25 2.38 8.47
C LEU A 178 6.95 1.71 7.14
N LEU A 179 7.46 0.50 6.94
CA LEU A 179 7.09 -0.34 5.80
C LEU A 179 5.75 -0.99 6.11
N ARG A 180 4.76 -0.75 5.25
CA ARG A 180 3.40 -1.26 5.43
C ARG A 180 3.27 -2.73 5.05
N LEU A 181 4.04 -3.16 4.08
CA LEU A 181 4.01 -4.52 3.56
C LEU A 181 5.43 -5.08 3.47
N VAL A 182 5.68 -6.27 4.01
CA VAL A 182 6.99 -6.91 4.06
C VAL A 182 6.87 -8.35 3.61
N ASP A 183 7.73 -8.75 2.67
CA ASP A 183 7.88 -10.14 2.26
C ASP A 183 8.93 -10.84 3.11
N GLU A 184 8.49 -11.71 4.01
CA GLU A 184 9.36 -12.49 4.91
C GLU A 184 9.50 -13.97 4.48
N ARG A 185 9.09 -14.33 3.27
CA ARG A 185 9.23 -15.72 2.78
C ARG A 185 10.68 -16.18 2.72
N GLU A 186 11.59 -15.32 2.28
CA GLU A 186 13.03 -15.64 2.21
C GLU A 186 13.72 -15.61 3.56
N ALA A 187 13.23 -14.83 4.52
CA ALA A 187 13.81 -14.78 5.86
C ALA A 187 13.62 -16.12 6.61
N ALA A 188 12.55 -16.84 6.34
CA ALA A 188 12.31 -18.18 6.88
C ALA A 188 13.20 -19.26 6.24
N ALA A 189 13.75 -19.00 5.04
CA ALA A 189 14.62 -19.92 4.30
C ALA A 189 16.13 -19.73 4.60
N GLY A 190 16.49 -18.79 5.48
CA GLY A 190 17.89 -18.62 5.94
C GLY A 190 18.83 -17.91 4.96
N VAL A 191 18.33 -17.30 3.90
CA VAL A 191 19.15 -16.57 2.92
C VAL A 191 19.11 -15.07 3.22
N ARG A 192 20.16 -14.55 3.85
CA ARG A 192 20.41 -13.09 3.91
C ARG A 192 20.92 -12.64 2.55
N ARG A 193 20.20 -11.75 1.87
CA ARG A 193 20.82 -10.96 0.79
C ARG A 193 21.68 -9.90 1.44
N GLU A 194 22.99 -10.04 1.29
CA GLU A 194 23.92 -8.94 1.51
C GLU A 194 23.73 -7.93 0.38
N THR A 195 23.38 -6.71 0.75
CA THR A 195 23.36 -5.52 -0.14
C THR A 195 24.70 -4.82 -0.11
#